data_b142f4c5bbb54652330d39151f42d5c0
#
_entry.id   b142f4c5bbb54652330d39151f42d5c0
#
_cell.length_a   1.000
_cell.length_b   1.000
_cell.length_c   1.000
_cell.angle_alpha   90.00
_cell.angle_beta   90.00
_cell.angle_gamma   90.00
#
_symmetry.space_group_name_H-M   'P 1'
#
loop_
_entity.id
_entity.type
_entity.pdbx_description
1 polymer ?
#
loop_
_entity_poly.entity_id
_entity_poly.type
_entity_poly.pdbx_seq_one_letter_code
_entity_poly.pdbx_strand_id
1 'polypeptide(L)'
;MIPVYAQEHDFSSCRVLAVDDIPLNLVLVKKMLSRFNFQMETASGGQEALDSIARSKPDLILLDLMMPGIDGFEVIRRLRANPDTADIRIVILTALTSGEDVSKGFNMGANDYIMKPIIMERLLTSVVTQLSMVQSAKAQ
;
A
#
# COMPACT_ATOMS: atom_id res chain seq x y z
N MET A 1 10.54 -3.59 -25.52
CA MET A 1 10.95 -3.49 -24.10
C MET A 1 9.85 -4.04 -23.22
N ILE A 2 10.21 -4.90 -22.27
CA ILE A 2 9.24 -5.46 -21.30
C ILE A 2 9.06 -4.45 -20.17
N PRO A 3 7.81 -4.03 -19.85
CA PRO A 3 7.57 -3.16 -18.70
C PRO A 3 8.12 -3.77 -17.40
N VAL A 4 8.53 -2.91 -16.47
CA VAL A 4 9.14 -3.36 -15.21
C VAL A 4 8.23 -4.32 -14.43
N TYR A 5 6.92 -4.09 -14.45
CA TYR A 5 5.97 -4.95 -13.73
C TYR A 5 5.80 -6.34 -14.38
N ALA A 6 6.17 -6.49 -15.65
CA ALA A 6 6.08 -7.76 -16.39
C ALA A 6 7.38 -8.57 -16.35
N GLN A 7 8.46 -7.99 -15.80
CA GLN A 7 9.72 -8.71 -15.59
C GLN A 7 9.59 -9.65 -14.40
N GLU A 8 10.48 -10.63 -14.31
CA GLU A 8 10.51 -11.52 -13.14
C GLU A 8 11.02 -10.78 -11.92
N HIS A 9 10.34 -10.97 -10.79
CA HIS A 9 10.72 -10.42 -9.50
C HIS A 9 10.60 -11.49 -8.42
N ASP A 10 11.52 -11.53 -7.51
CA ASP A 10 11.40 -12.34 -6.30
C ASP A 10 11.11 -11.43 -5.11
N PHE A 11 9.83 -11.40 -4.71
CA PHE A 11 9.37 -10.66 -3.54
C PHE A 11 8.96 -11.58 -2.40
N SER A 12 9.47 -12.83 -2.39
CA SER A 12 9.10 -13.83 -1.38
C SER A 12 9.42 -13.40 0.05
N SER A 13 10.38 -12.50 0.23
CA SER A 13 10.73 -11.95 1.55
C SER A 13 9.93 -10.70 1.92
N CYS A 14 9.03 -10.24 1.04
CA CYS A 14 8.25 -9.02 1.24
C CYS A 14 6.85 -9.34 1.74
N ARG A 15 6.29 -8.42 2.53
CA ARG A 15 4.92 -8.49 3.06
C ARG A 15 4.15 -7.25 2.63
N VAL A 16 2.94 -7.46 2.12
CA VAL A 16 2.05 -6.38 1.67
C VAL A 16 0.73 -6.47 2.43
N LEU A 17 0.27 -5.35 2.95
CA LEU A 17 -1.03 -5.22 3.58
C LEU A 17 -1.93 -4.35 2.72
N ALA A 18 -3.08 -4.85 2.30
CA ALA A 18 -4.11 -4.06 1.60
C ALA A 18 -5.25 -3.72 2.56
N VAL A 19 -5.64 -2.46 2.59
CA VAL A 19 -6.65 -1.93 3.53
C VAL A 19 -7.75 -1.23 2.75
N ASP A 20 -8.98 -1.72 2.88
CA ASP A 20 -10.18 -1.14 2.27
C ASP A 20 -11.40 -1.70 3.00
N ASP A 21 -12.40 -0.86 3.28
CA ASP A 21 -13.61 -1.29 3.97
C ASP A 21 -14.62 -2.00 3.05
N ILE A 22 -14.39 -1.99 1.74
CA ILE A 22 -15.23 -2.68 0.77
C ILE A 22 -14.56 -4.01 0.39
N PRO A 23 -15.14 -5.17 0.80
CA PRO A 23 -14.50 -6.47 0.57
C PRO A 23 -14.18 -6.77 -0.89
N LEU A 24 -15.05 -6.35 -1.81
CA LEU A 24 -14.82 -6.56 -3.25
C LEU A 24 -13.53 -5.89 -3.71
N ASN A 25 -13.22 -4.70 -3.21
CA ASN A 25 -11.99 -3.99 -3.56
C ASN A 25 -10.75 -4.79 -3.14
N LEU A 26 -10.78 -5.41 -1.96
CA LEU A 26 -9.68 -6.25 -1.48
C LEU A 26 -9.50 -7.49 -2.37
N VAL A 27 -10.61 -8.12 -2.78
CA VAL A 27 -10.57 -9.26 -3.69
C VAL A 27 -9.94 -8.87 -5.03
N LEU A 28 -10.33 -7.73 -5.59
CA LEU A 28 -9.83 -7.26 -6.87
C LEU A 28 -8.33 -6.93 -6.81
N VAL A 29 -7.90 -6.22 -5.78
CA VAL A 29 -6.48 -5.88 -5.59
C VAL A 29 -5.65 -7.15 -5.44
N LYS A 30 -6.09 -8.08 -4.62
CA LYS A 30 -5.41 -9.36 -4.41
C LYS A 30 -5.27 -10.13 -5.74
N LYS A 31 -6.33 -10.15 -6.54
CA LYS A 31 -6.31 -10.81 -7.85
C LYS A 31 -5.34 -10.12 -8.81
N MET A 32 -5.34 -8.79 -8.86
CA MET A 32 -4.42 -8.03 -9.71
C MET A 32 -2.96 -8.30 -9.35
N LEU A 33 -2.67 -8.54 -8.07
CA LEU A 33 -1.31 -8.74 -7.57
C LEU A 33 -0.90 -10.21 -7.48
N SER A 34 -1.74 -11.14 -7.94
CA SER A 34 -1.53 -12.59 -7.78
C SER A 34 -0.31 -13.13 -8.54
N ARG A 35 0.23 -12.39 -9.51
CA ARG A 35 1.44 -12.77 -10.24
C ARG A 35 2.71 -12.71 -9.38
N PHE A 36 2.69 -11.95 -8.29
CA PHE A 36 3.85 -11.78 -7.42
C PHE A 36 3.83 -12.79 -6.28
N ASN A 37 5.01 -13.10 -5.76
CA ASN A 37 5.18 -14.12 -4.73
C ASN A 37 5.32 -13.57 -3.30
N PHE A 38 5.04 -12.29 -3.08
CA PHE A 38 5.05 -11.73 -1.72
C PHE A 38 3.90 -12.28 -0.87
N GLN A 39 4.06 -12.18 0.44
CA GLN A 39 3.00 -12.51 1.39
C GLN A 39 2.02 -11.34 1.46
N MET A 40 0.73 -11.62 1.35
CA MET A 40 -0.30 -10.59 1.35
C MET A 40 -1.33 -10.85 2.42
N GLU A 41 -1.61 -9.82 3.23
CA GLU A 41 -2.70 -9.79 4.20
C GLU A 41 -3.64 -8.65 3.85
N THR A 42 -4.88 -8.72 4.35
CA THR A 42 -5.89 -7.70 4.14
C THR A 42 -6.47 -7.24 5.47
N ALA A 43 -6.94 -6.00 5.49
CA ALA A 43 -7.65 -5.43 6.64
C ALA A 43 -8.84 -4.62 6.11
N SER A 44 -9.96 -4.66 6.84
CA SER A 44 -11.21 -4.04 6.41
C SER A 44 -11.47 -2.66 7.03
N GLY A 45 -10.50 -2.11 7.74
CA GLY A 45 -10.61 -0.78 8.33
C GLY A 45 -9.30 -0.34 8.96
N GLY A 46 -9.27 0.93 9.39
CA GLY A 46 -8.05 1.53 9.93
C GLY A 46 -7.57 0.87 11.23
N GLN A 47 -8.47 0.56 12.15
CA GLN A 47 -8.09 -0.08 13.39
C GLN A 47 -7.56 -1.50 13.16
N GLU A 48 -8.25 -2.28 12.33
CA GLU A 48 -7.79 -3.63 11.96
C GLU A 48 -6.42 -3.58 11.29
N ALA A 49 -6.18 -2.57 10.43
CA ALA A 49 -4.88 -2.36 9.80
C ALA A 49 -3.79 -2.09 10.84
N LEU A 50 -4.04 -1.19 11.79
CA LEU A 50 -3.07 -0.88 12.85
C LEU A 50 -2.78 -2.10 13.73
N ASP A 51 -3.79 -2.89 14.04
CA ASP A 51 -3.61 -4.13 14.81
C ASP A 51 -2.78 -5.16 14.03
N SER A 52 -3.05 -5.29 12.74
CA SER A 52 -2.28 -6.19 11.86
C SER A 52 -0.81 -5.78 11.78
N ILE A 53 -0.55 -4.48 11.63
CA ILE A 53 0.81 -3.94 11.57
C ILE A 53 1.57 -4.19 12.87
N ALA A 54 0.89 -4.06 14.01
CA ALA A 54 1.50 -4.33 15.32
C ALA A 54 1.89 -5.80 15.49
N ARG A 55 1.11 -6.72 14.91
CA ARG A 55 1.43 -8.16 14.95
C ARG A 55 2.54 -8.54 13.98
N SER A 56 2.54 -7.94 12.80
CA SER A 56 3.49 -8.30 11.74
C SER A 56 3.67 -7.12 10.80
N LYS A 57 4.82 -6.48 10.90
CA LYS A 57 5.14 -5.27 10.13
C LYS A 57 5.19 -5.57 8.64
N PRO A 58 4.36 -4.92 7.80
CA PRO A 58 4.47 -5.03 6.35
C PRO A 58 5.60 -4.16 5.81
N ASP A 59 6.04 -4.46 4.61
CA ASP A 59 6.98 -3.63 3.86
C ASP A 59 6.24 -2.54 3.08
N LEU A 60 5.03 -2.85 2.63
CA LEU A 60 4.19 -1.98 1.82
C LEU A 60 2.75 -2.07 2.28
N ILE A 61 2.08 -0.91 2.36
CA ILE A 61 0.65 -0.82 2.62
C ILE A 61 -0.02 -0.19 1.40
N LEU A 62 -1.09 -0.85 0.92
CA LEU A 62 -2.01 -0.32 -0.08
C LEU A 62 -3.24 0.14 0.69
N LEU A 63 -3.52 1.44 0.73
CA LEU A 63 -4.40 2.04 1.74
C LEU A 63 -5.47 2.90 1.12
N ASP A 64 -6.75 2.59 1.35
CA ASP A 64 -7.84 3.51 1.05
C ASP A 64 -7.90 4.61 2.12
N LEU A 65 -8.24 5.82 1.69
CA LEU A 65 -8.40 6.97 2.58
C LEU A 65 -9.80 7.04 3.19
N MET A 66 -10.82 6.60 2.45
CA MET A 66 -12.22 6.75 2.83
C MET A 66 -12.73 5.49 3.54
N MET A 67 -12.58 5.47 4.85
CA MET A 67 -13.07 4.36 5.68
C MET A 67 -13.76 4.93 6.92
N PRO A 68 -14.83 4.29 7.42
CA PRO A 68 -15.47 4.73 8.66
C PRO A 68 -14.54 4.51 9.85
N GLY A 69 -14.71 5.33 10.89
CA GLY A 69 -13.87 5.29 12.07
C GLY A 69 -12.50 5.91 11.79
N ILE A 70 -11.44 5.13 11.96
CA ILE A 70 -10.08 5.60 11.66
C ILE A 70 -9.90 5.57 10.13
N ASP A 71 -9.79 6.75 9.51
CA ASP A 71 -9.58 6.85 8.08
C ASP A 71 -8.13 6.64 7.69
N GLY A 72 -7.86 6.62 6.36
CA GLY A 72 -6.50 6.38 5.88
C GLY A 72 -5.51 7.48 6.24
N PHE A 73 -5.94 8.74 6.30
CA PHE A 73 -5.05 9.83 6.71
C PHE A 73 -4.56 9.63 8.15
N GLU A 74 -5.45 9.21 9.05
CA GLU A 74 -5.08 8.94 10.43
C GLU A 74 -4.14 7.74 10.55
N VAL A 75 -4.33 6.71 9.73
CA VAL A 75 -3.40 5.57 9.67
C VAL A 75 -2.00 6.06 9.28
N ILE A 76 -1.89 6.89 8.22
CA ILE A 76 -0.61 7.44 7.79
C ILE A 76 0.05 8.25 8.91
N ARG A 77 -0.72 9.11 9.56
CA ARG A 77 -0.23 9.95 10.66
C ARG A 77 0.40 9.10 11.76
N ARG A 78 -0.30 8.05 12.18
CA ARG A 78 0.18 7.17 13.27
C ARG A 78 1.43 6.39 12.85
N LEU A 79 1.47 5.90 11.62
CA LEU A 79 2.63 5.16 11.14
C LEU A 79 3.87 6.04 11.06
N ARG A 80 3.73 7.27 10.56
CA ARG A 80 4.86 8.18 10.42
C ARG A 80 5.35 8.77 11.73
N ALA A 81 4.47 8.83 12.75
CA ALA A 81 4.83 9.30 14.09
C ALA A 81 5.57 8.26 14.93
N ASN A 82 5.53 6.98 14.55
CA ASN A 82 6.17 5.90 15.30
C ASN A 82 7.46 5.46 14.60
N PRO A 83 8.63 5.55 15.25
CA PRO A 83 9.91 5.15 14.63
C PRO A 83 9.91 3.70 14.12
N ASP A 84 9.15 2.81 14.77
CA ASP A 84 9.11 1.39 14.37
C ASP A 84 8.37 1.16 13.05
N THR A 85 7.51 2.10 12.63
CA THR A 85 6.69 1.97 11.42
C THR A 85 6.92 3.10 10.42
N ALA A 86 7.76 4.07 10.73
CA ALA A 86 7.94 5.27 9.92
C ALA A 86 8.55 4.98 8.53
N ASP A 87 9.17 3.83 8.35
CA ASP A 87 9.80 3.41 7.08
C ASP A 87 8.90 2.56 6.19
N ILE A 88 7.71 2.17 6.67
CA ILE A 88 6.77 1.38 5.85
C ILE A 88 6.39 2.19 4.60
N ARG A 89 6.49 1.57 3.42
CA ARG A 89 6.05 2.21 2.18
C ARG A 89 4.53 2.26 2.14
N ILE A 90 3.96 3.38 1.71
CA ILE A 90 2.51 3.60 1.67
C ILE A 90 2.11 4.05 0.28
N VAL A 91 1.22 3.28 -0.36
CA VAL A 91 0.56 3.65 -1.62
C VAL A 91 -0.92 3.84 -1.33
N ILE A 92 -1.44 5.02 -1.59
CA ILE A 92 -2.87 5.33 -1.41
C ILE A 92 -3.64 4.84 -2.62
N LEU A 93 -4.75 4.11 -2.38
CA LEU A 93 -5.69 3.66 -3.41
C LEU A 93 -7.07 4.21 -3.06
N THR A 94 -7.52 5.28 -3.73
CA THR A 94 -8.75 5.95 -3.28
C THR A 94 -9.53 6.60 -4.41
N ALA A 95 -10.84 6.82 -4.16
CA ALA A 95 -11.71 7.59 -5.05
C ALA A 95 -11.54 9.11 -4.89
N LEU A 96 -10.81 9.58 -3.87
CA LEU A 96 -10.53 11.02 -3.70
C LEU A 96 -9.57 11.50 -4.77
N THR A 97 -10.02 12.47 -5.58
CA THR A 97 -9.28 12.92 -6.77
C THR A 97 -8.88 14.39 -6.74
N SER A 98 -9.26 15.15 -5.70
CA SER A 98 -8.92 16.57 -5.63
C SER A 98 -7.40 16.75 -5.45
N GLY A 99 -6.87 17.82 -6.05
CA GLY A 99 -5.46 18.17 -5.87
C GLY A 99 -5.09 18.41 -4.41
N GLU A 100 -6.04 18.90 -3.62
CA GLU A 100 -5.84 19.12 -2.18
C GLU A 100 -5.65 17.80 -1.43
N ASP A 101 -6.49 16.78 -1.71
CA ASP A 101 -6.35 15.46 -1.09
C ASP A 101 -5.06 14.77 -1.50
N VAL A 102 -4.69 14.86 -2.77
CA VAL A 102 -3.42 14.30 -3.28
C VAL A 102 -2.24 14.95 -2.57
N SER A 103 -2.20 16.28 -2.50
CA SER A 103 -1.14 17.02 -1.80
C SER A 103 -1.08 16.64 -0.34
N LYS A 104 -2.23 16.55 0.33
CA LYS A 104 -2.30 16.15 1.75
C LYS A 104 -1.70 14.76 1.95
N GLY A 105 -2.05 13.80 1.09
CA GLY A 105 -1.52 12.44 1.19
C GLY A 105 0.00 12.41 1.11
N PHE A 106 0.58 13.07 0.11
CA PHE A 106 2.05 13.13 -0.02
C PHE A 106 2.70 13.89 1.12
N ASN A 107 2.12 15.02 1.53
CA ASN A 107 2.66 15.82 2.64
C ASN A 107 2.65 15.05 3.97
N MET A 108 1.69 14.15 4.16
CA MET A 108 1.63 13.30 5.35
C MET A 108 2.59 12.12 5.29
N GLY A 109 3.18 11.84 4.14
CA GLY A 109 4.20 10.82 4.02
C GLY A 109 3.85 9.61 3.17
N ALA A 110 2.80 9.69 2.33
CA ALA A 110 2.53 8.65 1.33
C ALA A 110 3.62 8.66 0.26
N ASN A 111 3.94 7.49 -0.26
CA ASN A 111 4.97 7.30 -1.28
C ASN A 111 4.40 7.34 -2.69
N ASP A 112 3.13 7.01 -2.86
CA ASP A 112 2.44 7.09 -4.13
C ASP A 112 0.94 7.25 -3.90
N TYR A 113 0.20 7.66 -4.95
CA TYR A 113 -1.22 7.93 -4.89
C TYR A 113 -1.88 7.44 -6.19
N ILE A 114 -2.76 6.46 -6.08
CA ILE A 114 -3.45 5.86 -7.21
C ILE A 114 -4.96 6.11 -7.06
N MET A 115 -5.55 6.75 -8.06
CA MET A 115 -6.96 7.07 -8.06
C MET A 115 -7.78 5.87 -8.58
N LYS A 116 -8.92 5.62 -7.94
CA LYS A 116 -9.89 4.63 -8.44
C LYS A 116 -10.69 5.22 -9.60
N PRO A 117 -11.10 4.43 -10.62
CA PRO A 117 -10.90 2.97 -10.73
C PRO A 117 -9.44 2.61 -10.98
N ILE A 118 -8.99 1.51 -10.36
CA ILE A 118 -7.58 1.10 -10.44
C ILE A 118 -7.30 0.51 -11.83
N ILE A 119 -6.30 1.07 -12.51
CA ILE A 119 -5.76 0.51 -13.74
C ILE A 119 -4.65 -0.45 -13.34
N MET A 120 -4.74 -1.70 -13.78
CA MET A 120 -3.86 -2.78 -13.32
C MET A 120 -2.38 -2.43 -13.52
N GLU A 121 -1.99 -1.95 -14.70
CA GLU A 121 -0.58 -1.62 -14.99
C GLU A 121 -0.05 -0.53 -14.05
N ARG A 122 -0.90 0.42 -13.69
CA ARG A 122 -0.52 1.49 -12.75
C ARG A 122 -0.25 0.92 -11.37
N LEU A 123 -1.10 0.02 -10.89
CA LEU A 123 -0.93 -0.65 -9.59
C LEU A 123 0.32 -1.52 -9.60
N LEU A 124 0.49 -2.36 -10.62
CA LEU A 124 1.65 -3.25 -10.73
C LEU A 124 2.97 -2.48 -10.74
N THR A 125 3.03 -1.39 -11.51
CA THR A 125 4.23 -0.54 -11.59
C THR A 125 4.57 0.06 -10.22
N SER A 126 3.56 0.58 -9.52
CA SER A 126 3.77 1.17 -8.20
C SER A 126 4.27 0.14 -7.19
N VAL A 127 3.64 -1.03 -7.14
CA VAL A 127 4.03 -2.11 -6.22
C VAL A 127 5.46 -2.55 -6.47
N VAL A 128 5.84 -2.80 -7.74
CA VAL A 128 7.21 -3.19 -8.08
C VAL A 128 8.21 -2.11 -7.67
N THR A 129 7.89 -0.84 -7.96
CA THR A 129 8.77 0.28 -7.59
C THR A 129 8.99 0.32 -6.08
N GLN A 130 7.92 0.25 -5.29
CA GLN A 130 8.03 0.34 -3.83
C GLN A 130 8.76 -0.86 -3.23
N LEU A 131 8.43 -2.07 -3.66
CA LEU A 131 9.10 -3.28 -3.13
C LEU A 131 10.56 -3.37 -3.55
N SER A 132 10.89 -2.90 -4.75
CA SER A 132 12.29 -2.84 -5.20
C SER A 132 13.11 -1.88 -4.32
N MET A 133 12.52 -0.76 -3.92
CA MET A 133 13.16 0.17 -2.98
C MET A 133 13.38 -0.47 -1.60
N VAL A 134 12.40 -1.25 -1.12
CA VAL A 134 12.53 -1.99 0.15
C VAL A 134 13.69 -2.98 0.08
N GLN A 135 13.76 -3.74 -1.00
CA GLN A 135 14.83 -4.73 -1.19
C GLN A 135 16.21 -4.08 -1.28
N SER A 136 16.33 -2.95 -1.97
CA SER A 136 17.58 -2.20 -2.06
C SER A 136 18.03 -1.69 -0.69
N ALA A 137 17.12 -1.20 0.13
CA ALA A 137 17.42 -0.74 1.48
C ALA A 137 17.88 -1.88 2.38
N LYS A 138 17.26 -3.07 2.28
CA LYS A 138 17.63 -4.25 3.06
C LYS A 138 18.99 -4.83 2.65
N ALA A 139 19.41 -4.61 1.40
CA ALA A 139 20.68 -5.12 0.88
C ALA A 139 21.89 -4.30 1.32
N GLN A 140 21.68 -3.14 1.94
CA GLN A 140 22.75 -2.24 2.40
C GLN A 140 23.17 -2.51 3.85
#